data_4ac4ce13ea03f46fa839a243e6fa3fa0
#
_entry.id   4ac4ce13ea03f46fa839a243e6fa3fa0
#
_cell.length_a   1.000
_cell.length_b   1.000
_cell.length_c   1.000
_cell.angle_alpha   90.00
_cell.angle_beta   90.00
_cell.angle_gamma   90.00
#
_symmetry.space_group_name_H-M   'P 1'
#
loop_
_entity.id
_entity.type
_entity.pdbx_description
1 polymer ?
#
loop_
_entity_poly.entity_id
_entity_poly.type
_entity_poly.pdbx_seq_one_letter_code
_entity_poly.pdbx_strand_id
1 'polypeptide(L)'
;MKTLICGPMYSGKSTALFQRLERFLFAKKKVLLIRPKKDDRGYFTHSGGIDLDKLEKNNPNFVILTLKDIDESDAKSIANDGFDVVFVDEYFMIPGAHHLCHQDDYDVYFGGLLADSESELFPETIKILPYCDKIKKLNGVCIKCGSELGNYSFAAFDKKEKIVVGDTKYECLCHKCYKEAQHEKKINKEAE
;
A
#
# COMPACT_ATOMS: atom_id res chain seq x y z
N MET A 1 18.06 -2.36 3.06
CA MET A 1 16.99 -3.11 3.79
C MET A 1 15.65 -2.95 3.05
N LYS A 2 14.90 -4.05 2.86
CA LYS A 2 13.60 -4.06 2.19
C LYS A 2 12.51 -4.38 3.21
N THR A 3 11.51 -3.49 3.36
CA THR A 3 10.46 -3.63 4.39
C THR A 3 9.08 -3.53 3.75
N LEU A 4 8.21 -4.48 4.03
CA LEU A 4 6.81 -4.47 3.61
C LEU A 4 5.89 -4.13 4.79
N ILE A 5 5.08 -3.07 4.65
CA ILE A 5 4.01 -2.69 5.58
C ILE A 5 2.69 -3.00 4.90
N CYS A 6 2.01 -4.05 5.30
CA CYS A 6 0.81 -4.52 4.64
C CYS A 6 -0.36 -4.74 5.63
N GLY A 7 -1.56 -4.87 5.10
CA GLY A 7 -2.79 -5.11 5.86
C GLY A 7 -4.03 -4.76 5.05
N PRO A 8 -5.24 -5.03 5.56
CA PRO A 8 -6.48 -4.70 4.86
C PRO A 8 -6.71 -3.20 4.78
N MET A 9 -7.76 -2.79 4.10
CA MET A 9 -8.21 -1.39 4.16
C MET A 9 -8.49 -0.98 5.61
N TYR A 10 -8.27 0.29 5.92
CA TYR A 10 -8.45 0.89 7.26
C TYR A 10 -7.54 0.32 8.37
N SER A 11 -6.46 -0.39 8.05
CA SER A 11 -5.49 -0.91 9.03
C SER A 11 -4.37 0.06 9.42
N GLY A 12 -4.37 1.29 8.89
CA GLY A 12 -3.36 2.30 9.23
C GLY A 12 -2.01 2.15 8.50
N LYS A 13 -1.97 1.46 7.36
CA LYS A 13 -0.75 1.25 6.56
C LYS A 13 -0.06 2.56 6.16
N SER A 14 -0.80 3.47 5.52
CA SER A 14 -0.26 4.76 5.06
C SER A 14 0.22 5.61 6.23
N THR A 15 -0.48 5.56 7.37
CA THR A 15 -0.02 6.22 8.61
C THR A 15 1.30 5.63 9.10
N ALA A 16 1.43 4.30 9.13
CA ALA A 16 2.66 3.63 9.56
C ALA A 16 3.83 3.90 8.59
N LEU A 17 3.55 3.93 7.29
CA LEU A 17 4.51 4.29 6.24
C LEU A 17 5.00 5.74 6.42
N PHE A 18 4.06 6.67 6.63
CA PHE A 18 4.36 8.08 6.82
C PHE A 18 5.18 8.35 8.09
N GLN A 19 4.80 7.76 9.21
CA GLN A 19 5.58 7.88 10.45
C GLN A 19 7.03 7.42 10.28
N ARG A 20 7.25 6.43 9.41
CA ARG A 20 8.61 5.98 9.08
C ARG A 20 9.33 6.99 8.20
N LEU A 21 8.64 7.52 7.19
CA LEU A 21 9.15 8.55 6.29
C LEU A 21 9.59 9.80 7.06
N GLU A 22 8.75 10.32 7.96
CA GLU A 22 9.08 11.49 8.78
C GLU A 22 10.40 11.32 9.55
N ARG A 23 10.67 10.12 10.11
CA ARG A 23 11.92 9.86 10.85
C ARG A 23 13.15 10.03 9.97
N PHE A 24 13.08 9.63 8.68
CA PHE A 24 14.18 9.83 7.75
C PHE A 24 14.33 11.31 7.36
N LEU A 25 13.24 12.04 7.22
CA LEU A 25 13.30 13.50 6.99
C LEU A 25 13.92 14.24 8.18
N PHE A 26 13.55 13.87 9.42
CA PHE A 26 14.19 14.43 10.62
C PHE A 26 15.69 14.11 10.68
N ALA A 27 16.09 12.94 10.22
CA ALA A 27 17.49 12.53 10.11
C ALA A 27 18.22 13.19 8.91
N LYS A 28 17.58 14.11 8.18
CA LYS A 28 18.12 14.81 7.00
C LYS A 28 18.52 13.89 5.85
N LYS A 29 17.91 12.70 5.78
CA LYS A 29 18.11 11.75 4.71
C LYS A 29 17.44 12.22 3.41
N LYS A 30 17.99 11.82 2.26
CA LYS A 30 17.37 12.05 0.97
C LYS A 30 16.31 10.98 0.71
N VAL A 31 15.05 11.40 0.67
CA VAL A 31 13.87 10.54 0.69
C VAL A 31 13.10 10.67 -0.63
N LEU A 32 12.78 9.54 -1.23
CA LEU A 32 11.85 9.46 -2.36
C LEU A 32 10.55 8.81 -1.90
N LEU A 33 9.40 9.41 -2.24
CA LEU A 33 8.08 8.80 -2.14
C LEU A 33 7.52 8.55 -3.54
N ILE A 34 7.25 7.30 -3.85
CA ILE A 34 6.60 6.89 -5.11
C ILE A 34 5.13 6.59 -4.83
N ARG A 35 4.24 7.16 -5.66
CA ARG A 35 2.80 6.93 -5.61
C ARG A 35 2.28 6.47 -6.96
N PRO A 36 1.25 5.61 -7.02
CA PRO A 36 0.67 5.17 -8.28
C PRO A 36 -0.11 6.29 -8.97
N LYS A 37 0.04 6.41 -10.28
CA LYS A 37 -0.69 7.39 -11.10
C LYS A 37 -2.21 7.17 -11.08
N LYS A 38 -2.67 5.95 -10.79
CA LYS A 38 -4.11 5.61 -10.69
C LYS A 38 -4.73 6.04 -9.37
N ASP A 39 -3.94 6.40 -8.37
CA ASP A 39 -4.44 6.89 -7.09
C ASP A 39 -4.63 8.41 -7.17
N ASP A 40 -5.84 8.82 -7.54
CA ASP A 40 -6.28 10.22 -7.67
C ASP A 40 -6.81 10.80 -6.35
N ARG A 41 -6.72 10.05 -5.24
CA ARG A 41 -7.12 10.53 -3.91
C ARG A 41 -6.25 11.72 -3.50
N GLY A 42 -6.90 12.82 -3.19
CA GLY A 42 -6.25 14.09 -2.79
C GLY A 42 -5.60 14.06 -1.39
N TYR A 43 -5.54 12.89 -0.72
CA TYR A 43 -4.98 12.72 0.61
C TYR A 43 -4.04 11.51 0.66
N PHE A 44 -3.05 11.57 1.55
CA PHE A 44 -2.12 10.47 1.78
C PHE A 44 -2.62 9.49 2.83
N THR A 45 -3.32 9.97 3.86
CA THR A 45 -3.91 9.15 4.92
C THR A 45 -5.39 9.45 5.10
N HIS A 46 -6.21 8.43 5.43
CA HIS A 46 -7.66 8.60 5.69
C HIS A 46 -7.98 9.58 6.84
N SER A 47 -7.07 9.72 7.79
CA SER A 47 -7.25 10.63 8.92
C SER A 47 -7.15 12.12 8.54
N GLY A 48 -6.81 12.41 7.28
CA GLY A 48 -6.62 13.78 6.79
C GLY A 48 -5.47 14.49 7.51
N GLY A 49 -4.84 15.44 6.88
CA GLY A 49 -3.89 16.30 7.60
C GLY A 49 -2.43 16.22 7.15
N ILE A 50 -2.07 15.32 6.23
CA ILE A 50 -0.75 15.33 5.63
C ILE A 50 -0.84 15.99 4.25
N ASP A 51 -0.40 17.23 4.20
CA ASP A 51 -0.21 17.99 2.96
C ASP A 51 1.19 17.64 2.41
N LEU A 52 1.20 16.70 1.46
CA LEU A 52 2.46 16.23 0.85
C LEU A 52 3.16 17.33 0.06
N ASP A 53 2.43 18.19 -0.63
CA ASP A 53 3.00 19.29 -1.41
C ASP A 53 3.71 20.31 -0.52
N LYS A 54 3.09 20.61 0.63
CA LYS A 54 3.70 21.46 1.64
C LYS A 54 4.92 20.80 2.28
N LEU A 55 4.85 19.49 2.51
CA LEU A 55 5.96 18.72 3.07
C LEU A 55 7.16 18.74 2.10
N GLU A 56 6.93 18.51 0.81
CA GLU A 56 7.96 18.53 -0.22
C GLU A 56 8.60 19.93 -0.34
N LYS A 57 7.80 20.98 -0.41
CA LYS A 57 8.30 22.37 -0.46
C LYS A 57 9.17 22.74 0.74
N ASN A 58 8.86 22.22 1.92
CA ASN A 58 9.59 22.51 3.15
C ASN A 58 10.81 21.60 3.40
N ASN A 59 11.00 20.56 2.60
CA ASN A 59 12.08 19.59 2.77
C ASN A 59 12.83 19.40 1.44
N PRO A 60 13.96 20.07 1.22
CA PRO A 60 14.70 19.99 -0.05
C PRO A 60 15.27 18.59 -0.34
N ASN A 61 15.33 17.72 0.67
CA ASN A 61 15.77 16.32 0.54
C ASN A 61 14.60 15.35 0.33
N PHE A 62 13.38 15.84 0.14
CA PHE A 62 12.20 15.03 -0.11
C PHE A 62 11.67 15.24 -1.52
N VAL A 63 11.48 14.17 -2.25
CA VAL A 63 10.95 14.15 -3.62
C VAL A 63 9.76 13.22 -3.71
N ILE A 64 8.73 13.63 -4.43
CA ILE A 64 7.55 12.83 -4.71
C ILE A 64 7.48 12.53 -6.20
N LEU A 65 7.39 11.24 -6.55
CA LEU A 65 7.14 10.80 -7.92
C LEU A 65 5.81 10.06 -8.02
N THR A 66 5.06 10.38 -9.08
CA THR A 66 3.83 9.67 -9.42
C THR A 66 4.07 8.83 -10.67
N LEU A 67 4.07 7.49 -10.54
CA LEU A 67 4.43 6.57 -11.59
C LEU A 67 3.28 5.64 -11.95
N LYS A 68 3.25 5.21 -13.22
CA LYS A 68 2.32 4.19 -13.71
C LYS A 68 2.88 2.79 -13.50
N ASP A 69 4.15 2.60 -13.76
CA ASP A 69 4.94 1.38 -13.68
C ASP A 69 6.40 1.74 -13.38
N ILE A 70 7.21 0.75 -13.06
CA ILE A 70 8.65 0.88 -12.82
C ILE A 70 9.36 -0.24 -13.56
N ASP A 71 10.34 0.08 -14.39
CA ASP A 71 11.21 -0.90 -15.01
C ASP A 71 12.61 -0.95 -14.33
N GLU A 72 13.49 -1.84 -14.82
CA GLU A 72 14.86 -1.94 -14.29
C GLU A 72 15.68 -0.67 -14.49
N SER A 73 15.41 0.07 -15.57
CA SER A 73 16.15 1.30 -15.87
C SER A 73 15.74 2.43 -14.93
N ASP A 74 14.46 2.49 -14.57
CA ASP A 74 13.93 3.41 -13.56
C ASP A 74 14.56 3.13 -12.19
N ALA A 75 14.60 1.86 -11.77
CA ALA A 75 15.20 1.46 -10.50
C ALA A 75 16.70 1.81 -10.43
N LYS A 76 17.44 1.64 -11.52
CA LYS A 76 18.85 2.04 -11.65
C LYS A 76 19.03 3.57 -11.63
N SER A 77 18.13 4.31 -12.29
CA SER A 77 18.15 5.77 -12.26
C SER A 77 17.94 6.30 -10.83
N ILE A 78 16.96 5.75 -10.11
CA ILE A 78 16.69 6.08 -8.71
C ILE A 78 17.93 5.80 -7.83
N ALA A 79 18.64 4.68 -8.07
CA ALA A 79 19.89 4.39 -7.37
C ALA A 79 20.98 5.43 -7.65
N ASN A 80 21.16 5.81 -8.91
CA ASN A 80 22.14 6.82 -9.32
C ASN A 80 21.82 8.23 -8.76
N ASP A 81 20.55 8.53 -8.51
CA ASP A 81 20.13 9.81 -7.93
C ASP A 81 20.55 9.96 -6.44
N GLY A 82 21.03 8.88 -5.82
CA GLY A 82 21.60 8.90 -4.48
C GLY A 82 20.58 9.13 -3.36
N PHE A 83 19.38 8.55 -3.48
CA PHE A 83 18.42 8.50 -2.37
C PHE A 83 18.92 7.55 -1.28
N ASP A 84 18.75 7.94 0.00
CA ASP A 84 19.03 7.07 1.14
C ASP A 84 17.91 6.05 1.35
N VAL A 85 16.67 6.44 1.02
CA VAL A 85 15.47 5.62 1.23
C VAL A 85 14.38 5.94 0.22
N VAL A 86 13.72 4.89 -0.23
CA VAL A 86 12.58 4.94 -1.15
C VAL A 86 11.34 4.38 -0.45
N PHE A 87 10.26 5.15 -0.45
CA PHE A 87 8.93 4.74 0.01
C PHE A 87 8.02 4.53 -1.19
N VAL A 88 7.28 3.44 -1.21
CA VAL A 88 6.32 3.13 -2.28
C VAL A 88 4.96 2.94 -1.65
N ASP A 89 4.08 3.91 -1.83
CA ASP A 89 2.69 3.82 -1.37
C ASP A 89 1.85 3.06 -2.40
N GLU A 90 0.92 2.23 -1.93
CA GLU A 90 0.05 1.37 -2.75
C GLU A 90 0.83 0.59 -3.84
N TYR A 91 1.97 -0.01 -3.44
CA TYR A 91 2.92 -0.69 -4.33
C TYR A 91 2.27 -1.71 -5.28
N PHE A 92 1.17 -2.36 -4.86
CA PHE A 92 0.45 -3.36 -5.65
C PHE A 92 -0.23 -2.76 -6.90
N MET A 93 -0.37 -1.43 -6.96
CA MET A 93 -0.90 -0.69 -8.11
C MET A 93 0.19 -0.23 -9.09
N ILE A 94 1.46 -0.50 -8.79
CA ILE A 94 2.62 -0.09 -9.61
C ILE A 94 3.31 -1.35 -10.14
N PRO A 95 2.96 -1.83 -11.35
CA PRO A 95 3.67 -2.94 -11.99
C PRO A 95 5.18 -2.68 -12.03
N GLY A 96 5.97 -3.68 -11.68
CA GLY A 96 7.43 -3.57 -11.67
C GLY A 96 8.03 -2.95 -10.42
N ALA A 97 7.24 -2.58 -9.39
CA ALA A 97 7.77 -2.06 -8.13
C ALA A 97 8.82 -2.99 -7.49
N HIS A 98 8.78 -4.30 -7.79
CA HIS A 98 9.78 -5.27 -7.32
C HIS A 98 11.20 -5.01 -7.86
N HIS A 99 11.38 -4.29 -8.98
CA HIS A 99 12.72 -3.93 -9.49
C HIS A 99 13.52 -3.08 -8.50
N LEU A 100 12.84 -2.33 -7.63
CA LEU A 100 13.47 -1.59 -6.54
C LEU A 100 14.16 -2.50 -5.52
N CYS A 101 13.74 -3.76 -5.41
CA CYS A 101 14.36 -4.74 -4.52
C CYS A 101 15.74 -5.19 -4.98
N HIS A 102 16.07 -5.02 -6.27
CA HIS A 102 17.34 -5.45 -6.85
C HIS A 102 18.48 -4.44 -6.64
N GLN A 103 18.18 -3.28 -6.02
CA GLN A 103 19.18 -2.26 -5.71
C GLN A 103 19.57 -2.34 -4.23
N ASP A 104 20.84 -2.14 -3.94
CA ASP A 104 21.38 -2.15 -2.57
C ASP A 104 21.78 -0.75 -2.07
N ASP A 105 21.69 0.24 -2.95
CA ASP A 105 22.12 1.63 -2.68
C ASP A 105 21.20 2.37 -1.72
N TYR A 106 19.97 1.90 -1.55
CA TYR A 106 18.96 2.52 -0.68
C TYR A 106 18.11 1.49 0.07
N ASP A 107 17.50 1.94 1.15
CA ASP A 107 16.43 1.19 1.85
C ASP A 107 15.11 1.35 1.10
N VAL A 108 14.26 0.31 1.07
CA VAL A 108 12.91 0.38 0.47
C VAL A 108 11.84 0.05 1.49
N TYR A 109 10.81 0.87 1.54
CA TYR A 109 9.58 0.64 2.33
C TYR A 109 8.38 0.58 1.40
N PHE A 110 7.79 -0.59 1.25
CA PHE A 110 6.53 -0.78 0.52
C PHE A 110 5.35 -0.68 1.48
N GLY A 111 4.34 0.11 1.12
CA GLY A 111 3.07 0.21 1.83
C GLY A 111 1.91 -0.17 0.92
N GLY A 112 0.98 -1.02 1.38
CA GLY A 112 -0.18 -1.36 0.56
C GLY A 112 -0.94 -2.60 1.00
N LEU A 113 -1.93 -2.99 0.20
CA LEU A 113 -2.68 -4.23 0.39
C LEU A 113 -1.80 -5.44 0.05
N LEU A 114 -1.98 -6.53 0.79
CA LEU A 114 -1.31 -7.80 0.51
C LEU A 114 -2.05 -8.59 -0.57
N ALA A 115 -3.38 -8.59 -0.48
CA ALA A 115 -4.29 -9.36 -1.30
C ALA A 115 -5.52 -8.53 -1.66
N ASP A 116 -6.25 -8.99 -2.66
CA ASP A 116 -7.52 -8.40 -3.08
C ASP A 116 -8.70 -8.84 -2.17
N SER A 117 -9.93 -8.46 -2.53
CA SER A 117 -11.13 -8.77 -1.74
C SER A 117 -11.57 -10.25 -1.82
N GLU A 118 -10.92 -11.06 -2.64
CA GLU A 118 -11.11 -12.49 -2.74
C GLU A 118 -9.99 -13.27 -2.05
N SER A 119 -9.09 -12.54 -1.37
CA SER A 119 -7.90 -13.05 -0.68
C SER A 119 -6.81 -13.59 -1.61
N GLU A 120 -6.85 -13.21 -2.89
CA GLU A 120 -5.80 -13.52 -3.84
C GLU A 120 -4.66 -12.50 -3.76
N LEU A 121 -3.44 -12.96 -3.60
CA LEU A 121 -2.27 -12.09 -3.54
C LEU A 121 -2.13 -11.27 -4.84
N PHE A 122 -1.75 -9.99 -4.69
CA PHE A 122 -1.40 -9.20 -5.87
C PHE A 122 -0.09 -9.69 -6.49
N PRO A 123 0.07 -9.63 -7.84
CA PRO A 123 1.28 -10.07 -8.51
C PRO A 123 2.56 -9.42 -7.98
N GLU A 124 2.53 -8.12 -7.70
CA GLU A 124 3.69 -7.42 -7.13
C GLU A 124 4.00 -7.86 -5.70
N THR A 125 2.99 -8.24 -4.91
CA THR A 125 3.19 -8.83 -3.59
C THR A 125 4.04 -10.10 -3.67
N ILE A 126 3.68 -11.02 -4.59
CA ILE A 126 4.39 -12.29 -4.78
C ILE A 126 5.85 -12.05 -5.14
N LYS A 127 6.12 -11.05 -5.99
CA LYS A 127 7.47 -10.72 -6.46
C LYS A 127 8.32 -10.01 -5.39
N ILE A 128 7.72 -9.19 -4.54
CA ILE A 128 8.42 -8.43 -3.49
C ILE A 128 8.74 -9.29 -2.26
N LEU A 129 7.83 -10.18 -1.87
CA LEU A 129 7.94 -10.99 -0.64
C LEU A 129 9.28 -11.70 -0.46
N PRO A 130 9.88 -12.34 -1.49
CA PRO A 130 11.17 -13.04 -1.34
C PRO A 130 12.35 -12.13 -0.95
N TYR A 131 12.24 -10.82 -1.21
CA TYR A 131 13.29 -9.84 -0.94
C TYR A 131 13.11 -9.10 0.37
N CYS A 132 11.97 -9.28 1.06
CA CYS A 132 11.68 -8.53 2.27
C CYS A 132 12.51 -9.02 3.47
N ASP A 133 13.34 -8.14 4.02
CA ASP A 133 14.03 -8.36 5.29
C ASP A 133 13.06 -8.27 6.48
N LYS A 134 11.98 -7.47 6.33
CA LYS A 134 10.96 -7.25 7.37
C LYS A 134 9.57 -7.16 6.76
N ILE A 135 8.62 -7.84 7.41
CA ILE A 135 7.20 -7.76 7.06
C ILE A 135 6.43 -7.30 8.30
N LYS A 136 5.76 -6.16 8.20
CA LYS A 136 4.85 -5.65 9.23
C LYS A 136 3.42 -5.77 8.73
N LYS A 137 2.73 -6.84 9.15
CA LYS A 137 1.31 -7.02 8.87
C LYS A 137 0.48 -6.29 9.92
N LEU A 138 -0.40 -5.40 9.48
CA LEU A 138 -1.34 -4.65 10.30
C LEU A 138 -2.73 -5.25 10.18
N ASN A 139 -3.48 -5.21 11.27
CA ASN A 139 -4.89 -5.57 11.31
C ASN A 139 -5.72 -4.29 11.36
N GLY A 140 -6.93 -4.34 10.80
CA GLY A 140 -7.96 -3.35 11.05
C GLY A 140 -8.94 -3.84 12.12
N VAL A 141 -9.95 -3.02 12.41
CA VAL A 141 -11.10 -3.42 13.25
C VAL A 141 -12.22 -3.93 12.35
N CYS A 142 -12.76 -5.10 12.65
CA CYS A 142 -13.88 -5.67 11.91
C CYS A 142 -15.14 -4.81 12.11
N ILE A 143 -15.69 -4.26 11.03
CA ILE A 143 -16.85 -3.37 11.12
C ILE A 143 -18.15 -4.09 11.51
N LYS A 144 -18.24 -5.44 11.31
CA LYS A 144 -19.42 -6.22 11.66
C LYS A 144 -19.46 -6.62 13.15
N CYS A 145 -18.31 -6.97 13.75
CA CYS A 145 -18.28 -7.51 15.11
C CYS A 145 -17.33 -6.81 16.08
N GLY A 146 -16.61 -5.77 15.65
CA GLY A 146 -15.69 -5.03 16.50
C GLY A 146 -14.36 -5.73 16.83
N SER A 147 -14.10 -6.93 16.29
CA SER A 147 -12.84 -7.65 16.52
C SER A 147 -11.65 -6.86 15.96
N GLU A 148 -10.55 -6.78 16.72
CA GLU A 148 -9.28 -6.20 16.28
C GLU A 148 -8.50 -7.08 15.29
N LEU A 149 -9.07 -8.23 14.88
CA LEU A 149 -8.49 -9.14 13.91
C LEU A 149 -9.09 -8.98 12.52
N GLY A 150 -9.41 -7.75 12.11
CA GLY A 150 -9.80 -7.41 10.74
C GLY A 150 -8.63 -7.65 9.81
N ASN A 151 -8.69 -8.71 8.98
CA ASN A 151 -7.61 -9.14 8.08
C ASN A 151 -8.00 -9.09 6.61
N TYR A 152 -9.28 -8.88 6.30
CA TYR A 152 -9.82 -8.99 4.95
C TYR A 152 -10.45 -7.67 4.50
N SER A 153 -10.21 -7.32 3.25
CA SER A 153 -10.89 -6.22 2.57
C SER A 153 -12.02 -6.80 1.73
N PHE A 154 -13.24 -6.84 2.26
CA PHE A 154 -14.39 -7.40 1.57
C PHE A 154 -15.03 -6.36 0.65
N ALA A 155 -15.44 -6.77 -0.57
CA ALA A 155 -16.22 -5.98 -1.52
C ALA A 155 -17.63 -6.55 -1.65
N ALA A 156 -18.63 -5.81 -1.16
CA ALA A 156 -20.03 -6.22 -1.25
C ALA A 156 -20.60 -6.14 -2.68
N PHE A 157 -19.94 -5.42 -3.57
CA PHE A 157 -20.33 -5.20 -4.96
C PHE A 157 -19.60 -6.14 -5.92
N ASP A 158 -20.13 -6.30 -7.14
CA ASP A 158 -19.46 -7.03 -8.20
C ASP A 158 -18.42 -6.15 -8.88
N LYS A 159 -17.18 -6.61 -8.82
CA LYS A 159 -16.06 -5.91 -9.43
C LYS A 159 -15.95 -6.27 -10.91
N LYS A 160 -15.87 -5.25 -11.76
CA LYS A 160 -15.50 -5.42 -13.17
C LYS A 160 -13.97 -5.53 -13.34
N GLU A 161 -13.20 -4.97 -12.41
CA GLU A 161 -11.75 -4.97 -12.42
C GLU A 161 -11.20 -5.49 -11.09
N LYS A 162 -10.00 -6.10 -11.12
CA LYS A 162 -9.34 -6.63 -9.92
C LYS A 162 -9.03 -5.54 -8.89
N ILE A 163 -8.71 -4.34 -9.35
CA ILE A 163 -8.43 -3.16 -8.53
C ILE A 163 -9.47 -2.08 -8.84
N VAL A 164 -10.36 -1.83 -7.90
CA VAL A 164 -11.29 -0.69 -7.94
C VAL A 164 -10.86 0.29 -6.87
N VAL A 165 -10.47 1.49 -7.29
CA VAL A 165 -10.11 2.57 -6.37
C VAL A 165 -11.37 3.15 -5.74
N GLY A 166 -11.35 3.36 -4.43
CA GLY A 166 -12.46 3.96 -3.69
C GLY A 166 -12.64 3.34 -2.31
N ASP A 167 -12.58 4.19 -1.30
CA ASP A 167 -12.53 3.75 0.10
C ASP A 167 -13.89 3.27 0.63
N THR A 168 -14.98 3.88 0.18
CA THR A 168 -16.34 3.61 0.67
C THR A 168 -16.93 2.28 0.18
N LYS A 169 -16.20 1.58 -0.70
CA LYS A 169 -16.69 0.35 -1.36
C LYS A 169 -16.23 -0.94 -0.68
N TYR A 170 -15.33 -0.83 0.30
CA TYR A 170 -14.75 -1.99 0.95
C TYR A 170 -14.99 -1.98 2.46
N GLU A 171 -15.15 -3.17 3.00
CA GLU A 171 -15.33 -3.41 4.42
C GLU A 171 -14.13 -4.15 5.00
N CYS A 172 -13.63 -3.71 6.16
CA CYS A 172 -12.62 -4.46 6.91
C CYS A 172 -13.31 -5.52 7.76
N LEU A 173 -13.05 -6.80 7.50
CA LEU A 173 -13.69 -7.91 8.20
C LEU A 173 -12.67 -8.85 8.83
N CYS A 174 -13.04 -9.46 9.99
CA CYS A 174 -12.34 -10.61 10.53
C CYS A 174 -12.70 -11.89 9.72
N HIS A 175 -11.95 -12.97 9.94
CA HIS A 175 -12.13 -14.20 9.18
C HIS A 175 -13.57 -14.76 9.21
N LYS A 176 -14.20 -14.78 10.41
CA LYS A 176 -15.57 -15.25 10.57
C LYS A 176 -16.56 -14.43 9.74
N CYS A 177 -16.58 -13.11 9.96
CA CYS A 177 -17.50 -12.21 9.28
C CYS A 177 -17.24 -12.14 7.76
N TYR A 178 -15.99 -12.32 7.33
CA TYR A 178 -15.65 -12.40 5.90
C TYR A 178 -16.24 -13.65 5.24
N LYS A 179 -16.15 -14.81 5.87
CA LYS A 179 -16.78 -16.05 5.36
C LYS A 179 -18.29 -15.96 5.29
N GLU A 180 -18.92 -15.40 6.32
CA GLU A 180 -20.37 -15.15 6.34
C GLU A 180 -20.79 -14.23 5.19
N ALA A 181 -20.08 -13.10 5.01
CA ALA A 181 -20.36 -12.16 3.94
C ALA A 181 -20.14 -12.74 2.53
N GLN A 182 -19.12 -13.59 2.35
CA GLN A 182 -18.93 -14.30 1.08
C GLN A 182 -20.07 -15.26 0.78
N HIS A 183 -20.58 -15.98 1.79
CA HIS A 183 -21.70 -16.91 1.64
C HIS A 183 -22.97 -16.16 1.27
N GLU A 184 -23.32 -15.08 1.98
CA GLU A 184 -24.44 -14.20 1.67
C GLU A 184 -24.39 -13.67 0.24
N LYS A 185 -23.19 -13.21 -0.20
CA LYS A 185 -22.97 -12.71 -1.56
C LYS A 185 -23.22 -13.78 -2.64
N LYS A 186 -22.84 -15.04 -2.38
CA LYS A 186 -23.10 -16.15 -3.31
C LYS A 186 -24.59 -16.46 -3.43
N ILE A 187 -25.31 -16.55 -2.30
CA ILE A 187 -26.76 -16.81 -2.30
C ILE A 187 -27.51 -15.74 -3.10
N ASN A 188 -27.17 -14.47 -2.88
CA ASN A 188 -27.84 -13.37 -3.59
C ASN A 188 -27.61 -13.43 -5.11
N LYS A 189 -26.43 -13.88 -5.56
CA LYS A 189 -26.13 -14.04 -6.99
C LYS A 189 -26.86 -15.22 -7.64
N GLU A 190 -27.17 -16.26 -6.88
CA GLU A 190 -27.91 -17.42 -7.39
C GLU A 190 -29.42 -17.16 -7.44
N ALA A 191 -29.89 -16.09 -6.79
CA ALA A 191 -31.28 -15.67 -6.74
C ALA A 191 -31.68 -14.62 -7.80
N GLU A 192 -30.70 -14.03 -8.51
CA GLU A 192 -30.87 -13.10 -9.64
C GLU A 192 -30.88 -13.85 -10.99
#